data_40f9472cc9540dc2cf68c58366c20186
#
_entry.id   40f9472cc9540dc2cf68c58366c20186
#
_cell.length_a   1.000
_cell.length_b   1.000
_cell.length_c   1.000
_cell.angle_alpha   90.00
_cell.angle_beta   90.00
_cell.angle_gamma   90.00
#
_symmetry.space_group_name_H-M   'P 1'
#
loop_
_entity.id
_entity.type
_entity.pdbx_description
1 polymer ?
#
loop_
_entity_poly.entity_id
_entity_poly.type
_entity_poly.pdbx_seq_one_letter_code
_entity_poly.pdbx_strand_id
1 'polypeptide(L)'
;HILSCMAENEWTTEKKVIGVSFDGTGYGTDGTIWGGEILLADYDSFTRWGCIEPFAQTGGDASAKEGWRIAVSLLGKIYGKENALLIIETLGLCEPKLAKLQFTMEERGINTVQSTSAGRLFDAVSAILDIRKSSTFEGEASTSLQFAAEKWLDAQKKKIAGSEDFA
;
A
#
# COMPACT_ATOMS: atom_id res chain seq x y z
N HIS A 1 11.89 9.13 -9.56
CA HIS A 1 12.47 7.85 -9.12
C HIS A 1 13.13 7.09 -10.28
N ILE A 2 12.41 6.80 -11.39
CA ILE A 2 12.96 6.03 -12.52
C ILE A 2 14.13 6.77 -13.16
N LEU A 3 13.99 8.08 -13.47
CA LEU A 3 15.07 8.88 -14.02
C LEU A 3 16.29 8.96 -13.09
N SER A 4 16.08 9.03 -11.78
CA SER A 4 17.17 9.01 -10.81
C SER A 4 17.94 7.69 -10.87
N CYS A 5 17.24 6.56 -10.96
CA CYS A 5 17.85 5.25 -11.12
C CYS A 5 18.61 5.10 -12.45
N MET A 6 18.03 5.62 -13.55
CA MET A 6 18.71 5.65 -14.87
C MET A 6 19.98 6.47 -14.80
N ALA A 7 19.94 7.65 -14.16
CA ALA A 7 21.10 8.52 -14.03
C ALA A 7 22.19 7.91 -13.14
N GLU A 8 21.82 7.29 -12.01
CA GLU A 8 22.75 6.61 -11.11
C GLU A 8 23.48 5.45 -11.80
N ASN A 9 22.81 4.75 -12.71
CA ASN A 9 23.39 3.64 -13.47
C ASN A 9 23.98 4.09 -14.83
N GLU A 10 24.18 5.38 -15.03
CA GLU A 10 24.78 5.95 -16.26
C GLU A 10 24.11 5.45 -17.54
N TRP A 11 22.77 5.27 -17.49
CA TRP A 11 22.01 4.82 -18.66
C TRP A 11 21.98 5.91 -19.72
N THR A 12 22.72 5.73 -20.79
CA THR A 12 22.93 6.75 -21.84
C THR A 12 22.26 6.40 -23.18
N THR A 13 21.54 5.29 -23.24
CA THR A 13 20.91 4.84 -24.49
C THR A 13 19.55 5.51 -24.69
N GLU A 14 19.16 5.69 -25.96
CA GLU A 14 17.82 6.14 -26.35
C GLU A 14 16.74 5.05 -26.14
N LYS A 15 17.13 3.89 -25.62
CA LYS A 15 16.20 2.79 -25.36
C LYS A 15 15.39 3.05 -24.10
N LYS A 16 14.09 2.78 -24.19
CA LYS A 16 13.20 2.82 -23.02
C LYS A 16 13.53 1.72 -22.03
N VAL A 17 13.32 2.05 -20.76
CA VAL A 17 13.43 1.13 -19.64
C VAL A 17 12.05 0.80 -19.10
N ILE A 18 11.89 -0.39 -18.55
CA ILE A 18 10.73 -0.71 -17.70
C ILE A 18 11.10 -0.29 -16.28
N GLY A 19 10.48 0.79 -15.80
CA GLY A 19 10.66 1.29 -14.44
C GLY A 19 9.53 0.82 -13.54
N VAL A 20 9.89 0.23 -12.40
CA VAL A 20 8.97 -0.07 -11.31
C VAL A 20 9.19 0.98 -10.23
N SER A 21 8.16 1.76 -9.92
CA SER A 21 8.23 2.85 -8.96
C SER A 21 7.22 2.64 -7.84
N PHE A 22 7.72 2.36 -6.64
CA PHE A 22 6.92 2.26 -5.43
C PHE A 22 7.15 3.47 -4.55
N ASP A 23 6.05 4.10 -4.14
CA ASP A 23 6.05 5.34 -3.37
C ASP A 23 4.87 5.41 -2.40
N GLY A 24 4.98 6.30 -1.43
CA GLY A 24 3.89 6.63 -0.50
C GLY A 24 2.87 7.60 -1.08
N THR A 25 3.31 8.56 -1.91
CA THR A 25 2.44 9.55 -2.54
C THR A 25 3.10 10.15 -3.77
N GLY A 26 2.62 9.78 -4.94
CA GLY A 26 2.99 10.38 -6.21
C GLY A 26 1.82 11.15 -6.83
N TYR A 27 2.10 12.18 -7.63
CA TYR A 27 1.09 12.92 -8.36
C TYR A 27 0.85 12.27 -9.72
N GLY A 28 -0.33 11.68 -9.91
CA GLY A 28 -0.73 11.08 -11.18
C GLY A 28 -1.15 12.11 -12.21
N THR A 29 -0.79 11.89 -13.47
CA THR A 29 -1.22 12.74 -14.59
C THR A 29 -2.73 12.67 -14.87
N ASP A 30 -3.40 11.70 -14.27
CA ASP A 30 -4.85 11.45 -14.33
C ASP A 30 -5.62 12.02 -13.12
N GLY A 31 -4.93 12.78 -12.24
CA GLY A 31 -5.52 13.35 -11.04
C GLY A 31 -5.70 12.37 -9.88
N THR A 32 -5.13 11.16 -9.99
CA THR A 32 -5.12 10.15 -8.93
C THR A 32 -3.80 10.16 -8.16
N ILE A 33 -3.74 9.46 -7.02
CA ILE A 33 -2.48 9.27 -6.29
C ILE A 33 -1.76 8.04 -6.87
N TRP A 34 -0.58 8.26 -7.41
CA TRP A 34 0.31 7.21 -7.89
C TRP A 34 1.32 6.81 -6.83
N GLY A 35 1.80 5.57 -6.91
CA GLY A 35 2.82 5.06 -5.98
C GLY A 35 3.00 3.55 -6.06
N GLY A 36 2.49 2.93 -7.12
CA GLY A 36 2.70 1.51 -7.40
C GLY A 36 2.66 1.28 -8.91
N GLU A 37 3.60 1.92 -9.63
CA GLU A 37 3.55 2.08 -11.07
C GLU A 37 4.59 1.22 -11.80
N ILE A 38 4.19 0.73 -12.97
CA ILE A 38 5.09 0.15 -13.97
C ILE A 38 5.05 1.07 -15.17
N LEU A 39 6.16 1.73 -15.44
CA LEU A 39 6.29 2.72 -16.50
C LEU A 39 7.29 2.24 -17.56
N LEU A 40 6.92 2.41 -18.83
CA LEU A 40 7.87 2.33 -19.93
C LEU A 40 8.41 3.75 -20.16
N ALA A 41 9.66 4.04 -19.82
CA ALA A 41 10.21 5.38 -19.74
C ALA A 41 11.56 5.52 -20.45
N ASP A 42 11.82 6.73 -20.95
CA ASP A 42 13.12 7.25 -21.33
C ASP A 42 13.35 8.60 -20.62
N TYR A 43 14.40 9.36 -20.96
CA TYR A 43 14.65 10.65 -20.32
C TYR A 43 13.63 11.74 -20.68
N ASP A 44 12.91 11.60 -21.79
CA ASP A 44 12.03 12.64 -22.32
C ASP A 44 10.54 12.31 -22.10
N SER A 45 10.20 11.03 -21.94
CA SER A 45 8.81 10.57 -21.93
C SER A 45 8.59 9.30 -21.11
N PHE A 46 7.34 9.07 -20.75
CA PHE A 46 6.92 7.80 -20.17
C PHE A 46 5.52 7.40 -20.63
N THR A 47 5.25 6.10 -20.55
CA THR A 47 3.92 5.54 -20.74
C THR A 47 3.61 4.65 -19.54
N ARG A 48 2.45 4.83 -18.91
CA ARG A 48 1.96 3.96 -17.83
C ARG A 48 1.58 2.60 -18.41
N TRP A 49 2.31 1.58 -18.05
CA TRP A 49 2.13 0.23 -18.56
C TRP A 49 1.28 -0.64 -17.63
N GLY A 50 1.35 -0.36 -16.35
CA GLY A 50 0.58 -1.03 -15.32
C GLY A 50 0.70 -0.33 -13.97
N CYS A 51 -0.09 -0.78 -13.02
CA CYS A 51 -0.06 -0.28 -11.65
C CYS A 51 -0.63 -1.33 -10.69
N ILE A 52 -0.43 -1.11 -9.40
CA ILE A 52 -1.20 -1.78 -8.35
C ILE A 52 -2.68 -1.50 -8.58
N GLU A 53 -3.53 -2.48 -8.32
CA GLU A 53 -4.98 -2.33 -8.41
C GLU A 53 -5.46 -1.10 -7.60
N PRO A 54 -6.11 -0.10 -8.24
CA PRO A 54 -6.51 1.11 -7.56
C PRO A 54 -7.49 0.84 -6.42
N PHE A 55 -7.34 1.59 -5.34
CA PHE A 55 -8.24 1.56 -4.17
C PHE A 55 -8.63 2.97 -3.75
N ALA A 56 -9.74 3.08 -3.02
CA ALA A 56 -10.17 4.36 -2.48
C ALA A 56 -9.27 4.76 -1.29
N GLN A 57 -8.73 5.97 -1.36
CA GLN A 57 -8.02 6.64 -0.27
C GLN A 57 -8.92 7.76 0.25
N THR A 58 -9.54 7.52 1.41
CA THR A 58 -10.58 8.38 1.99
C THR A 58 -10.10 9.01 3.28
N GLY A 59 -10.31 10.32 3.43
CA GLY A 59 -9.97 11.08 4.64
C GLY A 59 -8.86 12.11 4.45
N GLY A 60 -8.43 12.38 3.21
CA GLY A 60 -7.37 13.36 2.92
C GLY A 60 -6.07 13.00 3.66
N ASP A 61 -5.43 13.98 4.31
CA ASP A 61 -4.17 13.81 5.03
C ASP A 61 -4.23 12.77 6.15
N ALA A 62 -5.40 12.57 6.77
CA ALA A 62 -5.57 11.53 7.79
C ALA A 62 -5.34 10.13 7.21
N SER A 63 -5.67 9.90 5.94
CA SER A 63 -5.49 8.60 5.29
C SER A 63 -4.02 8.20 5.10
N ALA A 64 -3.09 9.17 5.14
CA ALA A 64 -1.65 8.91 5.11
C ALA A 64 -1.09 8.50 6.48
N LYS A 65 -1.82 8.76 7.56
CA LYS A 65 -1.42 8.44 8.94
C LYS A 65 -2.21 7.28 9.52
N GLU A 66 -3.46 7.14 9.13
CA GLU A 66 -4.42 6.17 9.66
C GLU A 66 -4.59 5.00 8.67
N GLY A 67 -3.66 4.06 8.68
CA GLY A 67 -3.64 2.88 7.79
C GLY A 67 -4.92 2.05 7.83
N TRP A 68 -5.65 2.09 8.95
CA TRP A 68 -6.95 1.44 9.06
C TRP A 68 -7.97 1.95 8.03
N ARG A 69 -7.87 3.20 7.57
CA ARG A 69 -8.76 3.75 6.54
C ARG A 69 -8.57 3.04 5.21
N ILE A 70 -7.33 2.84 4.81
CA ILE A 70 -7.02 2.10 3.58
C ILE A 70 -7.46 0.64 3.71
N ALA A 71 -7.24 0.03 4.88
CA ALA A 71 -7.68 -1.33 5.15
C ALA A 71 -9.21 -1.47 5.02
N VAL A 72 -10.00 -0.53 5.53
CA VAL A 72 -11.47 -0.50 5.38
C VAL A 72 -11.85 -0.48 3.91
N SER A 73 -11.26 0.42 3.10
CA SER A 73 -11.53 0.52 1.66
C SER A 73 -11.20 -0.77 0.91
N LEU A 74 -10.04 -1.38 1.20
CA LEU A 74 -9.62 -2.64 0.58
C LEU A 74 -10.54 -3.79 0.95
N LEU A 75 -10.89 -3.94 2.22
CA LEU A 75 -11.82 -4.98 2.69
C LEU A 75 -13.20 -4.82 2.05
N GLY A 76 -13.69 -3.56 1.96
CA GLY A 76 -14.95 -3.25 1.28
C GLY A 76 -14.94 -3.60 -0.20
N LYS A 77 -13.81 -3.35 -0.88
CA LYS A 77 -13.62 -3.69 -2.30
C LYS A 77 -13.58 -5.20 -2.54
N ILE A 78 -12.87 -5.94 -1.67
CA ILE A 78 -12.63 -7.38 -1.84
C ILE A 78 -13.84 -8.21 -1.43
N TYR A 79 -14.45 -7.92 -0.31
CA TYR A 79 -15.49 -8.76 0.32
C TYR A 79 -16.90 -8.19 0.22
N GLY A 80 -17.06 -6.96 -0.30
CA GLY A 80 -18.30 -6.21 -0.20
C GLY A 80 -18.50 -5.61 1.19
N LYS A 81 -19.25 -4.50 1.27
CA LYS A 81 -19.36 -3.67 2.49
C LYS A 81 -19.93 -4.41 3.69
N GLU A 82 -20.94 -5.27 3.48
CA GLU A 82 -21.57 -6.02 4.56
C GLU A 82 -20.61 -7.01 5.21
N ASN A 83 -19.92 -7.83 4.41
CA ASN A 83 -18.93 -8.78 4.90
C ASN A 83 -17.71 -8.06 5.49
N ALA A 84 -17.28 -6.96 4.87
CA ALA A 84 -16.18 -6.15 5.37
C ALA A 84 -16.45 -5.63 6.78
N LEU A 85 -17.68 -5.19 7.09
CA LEU A 85 -18.02 -4.73 8.44
C LEU A 85 -17.83 -5.82 9.49
N LEU A 86 -18.17 -7.06 9.20
CA LEU A 86 -17.95 -8.20 10.11
C LEU A 86 -16.46 -8.47 10.32
N ILE A 87 -15.68 -8.40 9.24
CA ILE A 87 -14.22 -8.57 9.31
C ILE A 87 -13.57 -7.44 10.11
N ILE A 88 -13.96 -6.18 9.85
CA ILE A 88 -13.46 -4.98 10.54
C ILE A 88 -13.72 -5.07 12.05
N GLU A 89 -14.92 -5.50 12.43
CA GLU A 89 -15.29 -5.69 13.84
C GLU A 89 -14.48 -6.83 14.48
N THR A 90 -14.35 -7.97 13.79
CA THR A 90 -13.57 -9.13 14.26
C THR A 90 -12.10 -8.78 14.47
N LEU A 91 -11.51 -8.01 13.57
CA LEU A 91 -10.12 -7.55 13.65
C LEU A 91 -9.94 -6.38 14.63
N GLY A 92 -11.03 -5.78 15.12
CA GLY A 92 -10.97 -4.56 15.92
C GLY A 92 -10.25 -3.43 15.19
N LEU A 93 -10.41 -3.35 13.87
CA LEU A 93 -9.65 -2.43 13.02
C LEU A 93 -10.01 -0.97 13.31
N CYS A 94 -11.30 -0.69 13.40
CA CYS A 94 -11.87 0.59 13.87
C CYS A 94 -13.30 0.35 14.35
N GLU A 95 -13.92 1.40 14.93
CA GLU A 95 -15.34 1.35 15.26
C GLU A 95 -16.22 1.12 14.01
N PRO A 96 -17.19 0.19 14.03
CA PRO A 96 -18.06 -0.10 12.88
C PRO A 96 -18.77 1.14 12.33
N LYS A 97 -19.08 2.11 13.19
CA LYS A 97 -19.68 3.40 12.79
C LYS A 97 -18.75 4.22 11.88
N LEU A 98 -17.45 4.22 12.17
CA LEU A 98 -16.45 4.92 11.34
C LEU A 98 -16.29 4.24 9.98
N ALA A 99 -16.27 2.91 9.95
CA ALA A 99 -16.22 2.16 8.69
C ALA A 99 -17.45 2.45 7.81
N LYS A 100 -18.65 2.45 8.37
CA LYS A 100 -19.90 2.79 7.66
C LYS A 100 -19.87 4.22 7.11
N LEU A 101 -19.37 5.17 7.92
CA LEU A 101 -19.21 6.56 7.48
C LEU A 101 -18.24 6.64 6.30
N GLN A 102 -17.10 5.95 6.39
CA GLN A 102 -16.11 5.94 5.31
C GLN A 102 -16.69 5.34 4.02
N PHE A 103 -17.39 4.23 4.08
CA PHE A 103 -18.08 3.66 2.90
C PHE A 103 -19.06 4.65 2.28
N THR A 104 -19.78 5.42 3.10
CA THR A 104 -20.69 6.46 2.60
C THR A 104 -19.92 7.61 1.92
N MET A 105 -18.76 8.00 2.46
CA MET A 105 -17.88 9.01 1.85
C MET A 105 -17.36 8.55 0.50
N GLU A 106 -16.91 7.30 0.40
CA GLU A 106 -16.44 6.68 -0.84
C GLU A 106 -17.52 6.65 -1.92
N GLU A 107 -18.74 6.22 -1.58
CA GLU A 107 -19.89 6.21 -2.51
C GLU A 107 -20.24 7.60 -3.06
N ARG A 108 -20.07 8.62 -2.23
CA ARG A 108 -20.38 10.00 -2.58
C ARG A 108 -19.19 10.78 -3.14
N GLY A 109 -18.01 10.18 -3.23
CA GLY A 109 -16.78 10.86 -3.63
C GLY A 109 -16.36 11.98 -2.67
N ILE A 110 -16.77 11.91 -1.38
CA ILE A 110 -16.46 12.95 -0.39
C ILE A 110 -15.09 12.69 0.21
N ASN A 111 -14.15 13.61 0.01
CA ASN A 111 -12.77 13.53 0.51
C ASN A 111 -12.12 12.17 0.22
N THR A 112 -12.36 11.69 -1.01
CA THR A 112 -11.91 10.38 -1.51
C THR A 112 -11.23 10.57 -2.86
N VAL A 113 -10.08 9.93 -3.04
CA VAL A 113 -9.32 9.89 -4.29
C VAL A 113 -8.93 8.44 -4.58
N GLN A 114 -8.76 8.09 -5.85
CA GLN A 114 -8.19 6.79 -6.21
C GLN A 114 -6.68 6.81 -6.01
N SER A 115 -6.15 5.73 -5.49
CA SER A 115 -4.73 5.58 -5.17
C SER A 115 -4.20 4.22 -5.59
N THR A 116 -2.98 4.22 -6.12
CA THR A 116 -2.18 3.01 -6.40
C THR A 116 -0.94 2.96 -5.50
N SER A 117 -0.92 3.72 -4.41
CA SER A 117 0.22 3.85 -3.52
C SER A 117 0.60 2.52 -2.85
N ALA A 118 1.81 2.04 -3.11
CA ALA A 118 2.38 0.90 -2.42
C ALA A 118 2.57 1.16 -0.93
N GLY A 119 2.97 2.39 -0.56
CA GLY A 119 3.13 2.77 0.85
C GLY A 119 1.81 2.67 1.61
N ARG A 120 0.72 3.16 1.05
CA ARG A 120 -0.62 3.04 1.66
C ARG A 120 -1.11 1.59 1.74
N LEU A 121 -0.75 0.77 0.74
CA LEU A 121 -1.04 -0.67 0.79
C LEU A 121 -0.31 -1.34 1.97
N PHE A 122 0.96 -1.02 2.19
CA PHE A 122 1.71 -1.53 3.34
C PHE A 122 1.12 -1.06 4.67
N ASP A 123 0.68 0.19 4.77
CA ASP A 123 -0.01 0.70 5.97
C ASP A 123 -1.31 -0.08 6.25
N ALA A 124 -2.08 -0.38 5.21
CA ALA A 124 -3.30 -1.17 5.33
C ALA A 124 -3.02 -2.61 5.81
N VAL A 125 -2.00 -3.27 5.23
CA VAL A 125 -1.59 -4.61 5.64
C VAL A 125 -1.12 -4.61 7.09
N SER A 126 -0.32 -3.61 7.49
CA SER A 126 0.13 -3.41 8.86
C SER A 126 -1.05 -3.27 9.84
N ALA A 127 -2.10 -2.54 9.44
CA ALA A 127 -3.30 -2.36 10.23
C ALA A 127 -4.12 -3.66 10.35
N ILE A 128 -4.30 -4.41 9.24
CA ILE A 128 -5.02 -5.69 9.20
C ILE A 128 -4.34 -6.74 10.09
N LEU A 129 -3.01 -6.75 10.11
CA LEU A 129 -2.21 -7.65 10.94
C LEU A 129 -2.07 -7.18 12.40
N ASP A 130 -2.76 -6.12 12.79
CA ASP A 130 -2.73 -5.50 14.13
C ASP A 130 -1.31 -5.07 14.59
N ILE A 131 -0.44 -4.74 13.61
CA ILE A 131 0.92 -4.25 13.88
C ILE A 131 0.86 -2.74 14.17
N ARG A 132 0.27 -1.96 13.23
CA ARG A 132 0.06 -0.51 13.36
C ARG A 132 -1.20 -0.09 12.63
N LYS A 133 -2.20 0.40 13.35
CA LYS A 133 -3.44 0.96 12.77
C LYS A 133 -3.30 2.42 12.39
N SER A 134 -2.39 3.13 13.07
CA SER A 134 -2.07 4.54 12.84
C SER A 134 -0.59 4.79 13.07
N SER A 135 -0.01 5.69 12.28
CA SER A 135 1.39 6.09 12.34
C SER A 135 1.55 7.46 12.98
N THR A 136 2.59 7.63 13.78
CA THR A 136 2.96 8.91 14.43
C THR A 136 3.98 9.68 13.60
N PHE A 137 4.73 8.99 12.72
CA PHE A 137 5.67 9.56 11.76
C PHE A 137 5.59 8.80 10.44
N GLU A 138 6.17 9.37 9.39
CA GLU A 138 6.15 8.80 8.04
C GLU A 138 6.89 7.46 7.97
N GLY A 139 6.24 6.46 7.35
CA GLY A 139 6.81 5.12 7.18
C GLY A 139 6.78 4.22 8.42
N GLU A 140 6.20 4.65 9.56
CA GLU A 140 6.17 3.84 10.78
C GLU A 140 5.48 2.49 10.58
N ALA A 141 4.32 2.49 9.93
CA ALA A 141 3.55 1.26 9.73
C ALA A 141 4.24 0.29 8.77
N SER A 142 4.79 0.78 7.65
CA SER A 142 5.50 -0.04 6.68
C SER A 142 6.81 -0.61 7.24
N THR A 143 7.57 0.18 7.99
CA THR A 143 8.80 -0.26 8.67
C THR A 143 8.49 -1.30 9.75
N SER A 144 7.43 -1.08 10.54
CA SER A 144 6.99 -2.05 11.55
C SER A 144 6.57 -3.38 10.92
N LEU A 145 5.90 -3.32 9.77
CA LEU A 145 5.51 -4.49 8.98
C LEU A 145 6.75 -5.25 8.47
N GLN A 146 7.76 -4.53 7.97
CA GLN A 146 9.03 -5.12 7.54
C GLN A 146 9.70 -5.90 8.67
N PHE A 147 9.87 -5.29 9.84
CA PHE A 147 10.49 -5.96 10.99
C PHE A 147 9.70 -7.18 11.48
N ALA A 148 8.37 -7.12 11.43
CA ALA A 148 7.53 -8.26 11.76
C ALA A 148 7.74 -9.42 10.76
N ALA A 149 7.82 -9.11 9.46
CA ALA A 149 8.07 -10.09 8.41
C ALA A 149 9.47 -10.72 8.54
N GLU A 150 10.51 -9.92 8.77
CA GLU A 150 11.88 -10.41 8.97
C GLU A 150 11.96 -11.35 10.17
N LYS A 151 11.36 -10.96 11.30
CA LYS A 151 11.33 -11.81 12.51
C LYS A 151 10.61 -13.14 12.25
N TRP A 152 9.54 -13.12 11.50
CA TRP A 152 8.80 -14.34 11.13
C TRP A 152 9.66 -15.24 10.22
N LEU A 153 10.29 -14.68 9.18
CA LEU A 153 11.17 -15.41 8.27
C LEU A 153 12.34 -16.06 8.98
N ASP A 154 12.98 -15.35 9.91
CA ASP A 154 14.10 -15.90 10.70
C ASP A 154 13.65 -17.04 11.61
N ALA A 155 12.46 -16.95 12.18
CA ALA A 155 11.87 -18.03 12.96
C ALA A 155 11.58 -19.27 12.09
N GLN A 156 11.12 -19.09 10.83
CA GLN A 156 10.90 -20.20 9.90
C GLN A 156 12.22 -20.86 9.47
N LYS A 157 13.25 -20.07 9.14
CA LYS A 157 14.59 -20.59 8.80
C LYS A 157 15.16 -21.48 9.92
N LYS A 158 15.05 -21.03 11.17
CA LYS A 158 15.50 -21.80 12.35
C LYS A 158 14.74 -23.12 12.52
N LYS A 159 13.42 -23.13 12.25
CA LYS A 159 12.61 -24.36 12.30
C LYS A 159 13.03 -25.36 11.23
N ILE A 160 13.30 -24.90 10.01
CA ILE A 160 13.74 -25.74 8.89
C ILE A 160 15.12 -26.34 9.21
N ALA A 161 16.10 -25.51 9.62
CA ALA A 161 17.43 -25.99 9.99
C ALA A 161 17.40 -26.98 11.14
N GLY A 162 16.58 -26.78 12.17
CA GLY A 162 16.44 -27.73 13.29
C GLY A 162 15.70 -29.02 12.97
N SER A 163 15.01 -29.11 11.82
CA SER A 163 14.35 -30.33 11.36
C SER A 163 15.28 -31.24 10.54
N GLU A 164 16.41 -30.74 10.03
CA GLU A 164 17.40 -31.50 9.28
C GLU A 164 18.40 -32.25 10.21
N ASP A 165 18.48 -31.87 11.49
CA ASP A 165 19.33 -32.55 12.48
C ASP A 165 18.73 -33.84 13.05
N PHE A 166 17.55 -34.25 12.61
CA PHE A 166 16.85 -35.48 13.05
C PHE A 166 16.60 -36.51 11.93
N ALA A 167 17.31 -36.42 10.81
CA ALA A 167 17.20 -37.38 9.70
C ALA A 167 18.43 -38.26 9.56
#